data_44373fec501d4cdd353d0398e2394177
#
_entry.id   44373fec501d4cdd353d0398e2394177
#
_cell.length_a   1.000
_cell.length_b   1.000
_cell.length_c   1.000
_cell.angle_alpha   90.00
_cell.angle_beta   90.00
_cell.angle_gamma   90.00
#
_symmetry.space_group_name_H-M   'P 1'
#
loop_
_entity.id
_entity.type
_entity.pdbx_description
1 polymer ?
#
loop_
_entity_poly.entity_id
_entity_poly.type
_entity_poly.pdbx_seq_one_letter_code
_entity_poly.pdbx_strand_id
1 'polypeptide(L)'
;MFPVKHRAALFFLALCCSAAAACQRAPQEPAGAAGPFTREAEWIDAAGLEQRLAAEKGRVVVVNFWATWCVPCREEFPAFVELERRYASRGLTVLAVSLDSPGVRDTEVKSFLAEMRPFFPVFIKTAGDPDTFINAIDPEWSGVLPATFIYDRSGQRRHALFSPQTQDSLERLVRPLL
;
A
#
# COMPACT_ATOMS: atom_id res chain seq x y z
N MET A 1 72.45 -37.11 -54.44
CA MET A 1 71.21 -37.84 -54.62
C MET A 1 70.47 -37.71 -53.24
N PHE A 2 69.66 -36.69 -53.07
CA PHE A 2 69.07 -36.34 -51.75
C PHE A 2 67.55 -36.52 -51.79
N PRO A 3 66.95 -37.13 -50.78
CA PRO A 3 65.50 -37.30 -50.69
C PRO A 3 64.82 -36.05 -50.13
N VAL A 4 63.73 -35.68 -50.76
CA VAL A 4 62.81 -34.58 -50.38
C VAL A 4 61.96 -34.99 -49.18
N LYS A 5 62.00 -34.20 -48.11
CA LYS A 5 61.15 -34.38 -46.92
C LYS A 5 59.83 -33.65 -47.14
N HIS A 6 58.73 -34.38 -47.21
CA HIS A 6 57.36 -33.82 -47.13
C HIS A 6 56.99 -33.50 -45.69
N ARG A 7 56.76 -32.21 -45.43
CA ARG A 7 56.14 -31.76 -44.13
C ARG A 7 54.65 -31.72 -44.33
N ALA A 8 53.98 -32.62 -43.66
CA ALA A 8 52.53 -32.60 -43.51
C ALA A 8 52.12 -31.52 -42.50
N ALA A 9 51.35 -30.54 -42.93
CA ALA A 9 50.78 -29.51 -42.12
C ALA A 9 49.46 -30.02 -41.59
N LEU A 10 49.40 -30.24 -40.28
CA LEU A 10 48.16 -30.53 -39.54
C LEU A 10 47.39 -29.23 -39.31
N PHE A 11 46.29 -29.06 -40.03
CA PHE A 11 45.32 -28.02 -39.74
C PHE A 11 44.47 -28.43 -38.53
N PHE A 12 44.71 -27.81 -37.37
CA PHE A 12 43.82 -27.86 -36.24
C PHE A 12 42.63 -26.94 -36.51
N LEU A 13 41.48 -27.54 -36.80
CA LEU A 13 40.20 -26.83 -36.81
C LEU A 13 39.77 -26.57 -35.39
N ALA A 14 39.99 -25.36 -34.88
CA ALA A 14 39.41 -24.91 -33.59
C ALA A 14 37.92 -24.65 -33.77
N LEU A 15 37.10 -25.59 -33.28
CA LEU A 15 35.65 -25.45 -33.20
C LEU A 15 35.33 -24.49 -32.06
N CYS A 16 35.09 -23.21 -32.39
CA CYS A 16 34.68 -22.19 -31.46
C CYS A 16 33.21 -22.41 -31.06
N CYS A 17 33.00 -23.10 -29.94
CA CYS A 17 31.68 -23.30 -29.36
C CYS A 17 31.23 -21.97 -28.75
N SER A 18 30.49 -21.15 -29.51
CA SER A 18 29.82 -19.94 -29.02
C SER A 18 28.65 -20.36 -28.14
N ALA A 19 28.89 -20.47 -26.85
CA ALA A 19 27.81 -20.59 -25.85
C ALA A 19 27.06 -19.26 -25.79
N ALA A 20 25.96 -19.17 -26.52
CA ALA A 20 24.97 -18.09 -26.30
C ALA A 20 24.35 -18.26 -24.91
N ALA A 21 24.88 -17.51 -23.94
CA ALA A 21 24.25 -17.34 -22.66
C ALA A 21 22.91 -16.63 -22.88
N ALA A 22 21.85 -17.41 -23.00
CA ALA A 22 20.50 -16.88 -22.93
C ALA A 22 20.31 -16.31 -21.51
N CYS A 23 20.47 -15.00 -21.36
CA CYS A 23 20.01 -14.29 -20.17
C CYS A 23 18.51 -14.51 -20.06
N GLN A 24 18.10 -15.48 -19.29
CA GLN A 24 16.72 -15.64 -18.85
C GLN A 24 16.43 -14.43 -17.98
N ARG A 25 15.80 -13.43 -18.60
CA ARG A 25 15.23 -12.29 -17.89
C ARG A 25 14.15 -12.85 -17.00
N ALA A 26 14.39 -12.86 -15.69
CA ALA A 26 13.35 -13.18 -14.70
C ALA A 26 12.10 -12.35 -15.02
N PRO A 27 10.89 -12.90 -14.83
CA PRO A 27 9.66 -12.13 -15.03
C PRO A 27 9.78 -10.84 -14.23
N GLN A 28 9.84 -9.69 -14.91
CA GLN A 28 9.74 -8.40 -14.25
C GLN A 28 8.31 -8.31 -13.73
N GLU A 29 8.15 -8.36 -12.41
CA GLU A 29 6.92 -7.93 -11.76
C GLU A 29 6.56 -6.54 -12.29
N PRO A 30 5.28 -6.25 -12.57
CA PRO A 30 4.88 -4.98 -13.13
C PRO A 30 5.38 -3.85 -12.23
N ALA A 31 6.03 -2.85 -12.82
CA ALA A 31 6.51 -1.64 -12.17
C ALA A 31 5.30 -0.83 -11.65
N GLY A 32 4.90 -1.12 -10.48
CA GLY A 32 3.75 -0.70 -9.69
C GLY A 32 3.74 -1.49 -8.39
N ALA A 33 4.81 -2.29 -8.17
CA ALA A 33 4.97 -3.03 -6.94
C ALA A 33 4.87 -2.05 -5.77
N ALA A 34 3.79 -2.19 -5.03
CA ALA A 34 3.66 -1.62 -3.70
C ALA A 34 4.97 -1.87 -2.95
N GLY A 35 5.51 -0.84 -2.30
CA GLY A 35 6.69 -0.96 -1.44
C GLY A 35 6.51 -2.07 -0.39
N PRO A 36 7.49 -2.28 0.47
CA PRO A 36 7.36 -3.27 1.52
C PRO A 36 6.09 -2.97 2.33
N PHE A 37 5.35 -4.03 2.71
CA PHE A 37 4.13 -3.85 3.49
C PHE A 37 4.42 -3.19 4.85
N THR A 38 3.47 -2.37 5.30
CA THR A 38 3.54 -1.65 6.58
C THR A 38 3.44 -2.65 7.74
N ARG A 39 4.45 -2.65 8.61
CA ARG A 39 4.56 -3.57 9.75
C ARG A 39 4.22 -2.93 11.09
N GLU A 40 4.32 -1.61 11.16
CA GLU A 40 4.14 -0.85 12.39
C GLU A 40 3.29 0.39 12.09
N ALA A 41 2.37 0.70 12.99
CA ALA A 41 1.60 1.92 12.90
C ALA A 41 2.41 3.10 13.47
N GLU A 42 2.36 4.22 12.78
CA GLU A 42 2.94 5.48 13.23
C GLU A 42 1.95 6.24 14.12
N TRP A 43 2.48 7.09 15.02
CA TRP A 43 1.62 7.95 15.83
C TRP A 43 1.07 9.10 15.00
N ILE A 44 -0.22 9.41 15.20
CA ILE A 44 -0.84 10.55 14.54
C ILE A 44 -1.84 11.24 15.48
N ASP A 45 -1.85 12.55 15.48
CA ASP A 45 -2.92 13.38 16.02
C ASP A 45 -3.74 14.00 14.87
N ALA A 46 -4.78 14.77 15.20
CA ALA A 46 -5.64 15.36 14.19
C ALA A 46 -4.89 16.34 13.29
N ALA A 47 -3.98 17.15 13.84
CA ALA A 47 -3.17 18.09 13.07
C ALA A 47 -2.18 17.34 12.13
N GLY A 48 -1.59 16.25 12.60
CA GLY A 48 -0.74 15.39 11.80
C GLY A 48 -1.51 14.73 10.65
N LEU A 49 -2.75 14.31 10.87
CA LEU A 49 -3.59 13.76 9.80
C LEU A 49 -3.96 14.83 8.76
N GLU A 50 -4.27 16.05 9.19
CA GLU A 50 -4.50 17.16 8.27
C GLU A 50 -3.25 17.47 7.41
N GLN A 51 -2.08 17.51 8.03
CA GLN A 51 -0.80 17.69 7.31
C GLN A 51 -0.55 16.55 6.33
N ARG A 52 -0.84 15.31 6.73
CA ARG A 52 -0.70 14.15 5.85
C ARG A 52 -1.64 14.24 4.65
N LEU A 53 -2.90 14.60 4.85
CA LEU A 53 -3.86 14.84 3.77
C LEU A 53 -3.39 15.95 2.82
N ALA A 54 -2.85 17.05 3.37
CA ALA A 54 -2.31 18.14 2.57
C ALA A 54 -1.11 17.68 1.70
N ALA A 55 -0.28 16.79 2.20
CA ALA A 55 0.87 16.23 1.48
C ALA A 55 0.46 15.27 0.33
N GLU A 56 -0.74 14.71 0.39
CA GLU A 56 -1.27 13.82 -0.67
C GLU A 56 -2.06 14.56 -1.77
N LYS A 57 -2.07 15.89 -1.79
CA LYS A 57 -2.72 16.66 -2.88
C LYS A 57 -2.22 16.19 -4.25
N GLY A 58 -3.15 16.07 -5.18
CA GLY A 58 -2.93 15.46 -6.50
C GLY A 58 -3.31 13.98 -6.58
N ARG A 59 -3.61 13.36 -5.44
CA ARG A 59 -4.09 11.99 -5.32
C ARG A 59 -5.52 11.94 -4.79
N VAL A 60 -6.21 10.86 -5.09
CA VAL A 60 -7.44 10.48 -4.38
C VAL A 60 -7.03 9.81 -3.09
N VAL A 61 -7.51 10.33 -1.95
CA VAL A 61 -7.15 9.80 -0.64
C VAL A 61 -8.36 9.14 0.00
N VAL A 62 -8.19 7.92 0.48
CA VAL A 62 -9.18 7.18 1.25
C VAL A 62 -8.67 7.05 2.68
N VAL A 63 -9.30 7.73 3.64
CA VAL A 63 -8.98 7.60 5.06
C VAL A 63 -9.95 6.60 5.67
N ASN A 64 -9.43 5.50 6.20
CA ASN A 64 -10.21 4.51 6.93
C ASN A 64 -9.90 4.58 8.42
N PHE A 65 -10.93 4.84 9.23
CA PHE A 65 -10.86 4.77 10.69
C PHE A 65 -11.37 3.40 11.18
N TRP A 66 -10.56 2.74 11.97
CA TRP A 66 -10.76 1.36 12.39
C TRP A 66 -10.22 1.09 13.80
N ALA A 67 -10.41 -0.11 14.33
CA ALA A 67 -9.74 -0.59 15.53
C ALA A 67 -9.68 -2.12 15.56
N THR A 68 -8.77 -2.69 16.31
CA THR A 68 -8.60 -4.16 16.44
C THR A 68 -9.81 -4.84 17.10
N TRP A 69 -10.50 -4.16 17.99
CA TRP A 69 -11.73 -4.63 18.64
C TRP A 69 -13.00 -4.47 17.79
N CYS A 70 -12.93 -3.73 16.68
CA CYS A 70 -14.05 -3.50 15.77
C CYS A 70 -14.12 -4.64 14.73
N VAL A 71 -14.99 -5.62 14.95
CA VAL A 71 -15.13 -6.79 14.07
C VAL A 71 -15.42 -6.37 12.62
N PRO A 72 -16.44 -5.54 12.30
CA PRO A 72 -16.71 -5.16 10.92
C PRO A 72 -15.56 -4.36 10.27
N CYS A 73 -14.76 -3.61 11.04
CA CYS A 73 -13.57 -2.95 10.52
C CYS A 73 -12.51 -3.94 10.03
N ARG A 74 -12.32 -5.02 10.79
CA ARG A 74 -11.37 -6.08 10.43
C ARG A 74 -11.82 -6.86 9.19
N GLU A 75 -13.13 -7.06 9.06
CA GLU A 75 -13.72 -7.75 7.90
C GLU A 75 -13.61 -6.94 6.60
N GLU A 76 -13.74 -5.60 6.67
CA GLU A 76 -13.61 -4.74 5.50
C GLU A 76 -12.15 -4.42 5.12
N PHE A 77 -11.19 -4.53 6.05
CA PHE A 77 -9.80 -4.09 5.85
C PHE A 77 -9.13 -4.68 4.59
N PRO A 78 -9.34 -5.96 4.23
CA PRO A 78 -8.83 -6.52 2.97
C PRO A 78 -9.28 -5.77 1.71
N ALA A 79 -10.47 -5.14 1.73
CA ALA A 79 -10.97 -4.35 0.60
C ALA A 79 -10.11 -3.09 0.37
N PHE A 80 -9.61 -2.46 1.43
CA PHE A 80 -8.67 -1.33 1.32
C PHE A 80 -7.30 -1.76 0.82
N VAL A 81 -6.80 -2.92 1.25
CA VAL A 81 -5.54 -3.48 0.74
C VAL A 81 -5.64 -3.72 -0.76
N GLU A 82 -6.73 -4.31 -1.21
CA GLU A 82 -6.95 -4.56 -2.64
C GLU A 82 -7.20 -3.26 -3.43
N LEU A 83 -7.89 -2.29 -2.85
CA LEU A 83 -8.12 -0.98 -3.45
C LEU A 83 -6.79 -0.26 -3.73
N GLU A 84 -5.91 -0.17 -2.75
CA GLU A 84 -4.56 0.40 -2.92
C GLU A 84 -3.78 -0.35 -3.98
N ARG A 85 -3.75 -1.67 -3.92
CA ARG A 85 -3.05 -2.51 -4.89
C ARG A 85 -3.46 -2.22 -6.34
N ARG A 86 -4.75 -1.99 -6.57
CA ARG A 86 -5.30 -1.74 -7.92
C ARG A 86 -5.11 -0.32 -8.42
N TYR A 87 -5.17 0.66 -7.52
CA TYR A 87 -5.30 2.05 -7.92
C TYR A 87 -4.14 2.96 -7.49
N ALA A 88 -3.14 2.48 -6.75
CA ALA A 88 -1.98 3.29 -6.35
C ALA A 88 -1.25 3.91 -7.54
N SER A 89 -1.03 3.13 -8.61
CA SER A 89 -0.41 3.62 -9.86
C SER A 89 -1.27 4.63 -10.63
N ARG A 90 -2.56 4.72 -10.30
CA ARG A 90 -3.51 5.69 -10.87
C ARG A 90 -3.71 6.92 -9.99
N GLY A 91 -2.92 7.04 -8.92
CA GLY A 91 -2.95 8.19 -8.03
C GLY A 91 -4.00 8.08 -6.91
N LEU A 92 -4.25 6.86 -6.40
CA LEU A 92 -4.97 6.65 -5.15
C LEU A 92 -3.98 6.38 -4.03
N THR A 93 -4.30 6.76 -2.82
CA THR A 93 -3.66 6.27 -1.60
C THR A 93 -4.69 6.05 -0.50
N VAL A 94 -4.45 5.00 0.30
CA VAL A 94 -5.20 4.72 1.53
C VAL A 94 -4.37 5.19 2.72
N LEU A 95 -5.01 5.78 3.71
CA LEU A 95 -4.46 6.08 5.03
C LEU A 95 -5.35 5.40 6.06
N ALA A 96 -4.84 4.40 6.77
CA ALA A 96 -5.61 3.73 7.81
C ALA A 96 -5.24 4.31 9.19
N VAL A 97 -6.22 4.72 9.96
CA VAL A 97 -6.04 5.31 11.29
C VAL A 97 -6.75 4.45 12.33
N SER A 98 -5.97 3.81 13.19
CA SER A 98 -6.50 3.05 14.31
C SER A 98 -6.92 3.97 15.45
N LEU A 99 -8.12 3.74 16.00
CA LEU A 99 -8.61 4.36 17.23
C LEU A 99 -8.36 3.48 18.46
N ASP A 100 -7.53 2.46 18.34
CA ASP A 100 -7.09 1.67 19.48
C ASP A 100 -6.39 2.54 20.54
N SER A 101 -6.42 2.06 21.78
CA SER A 101 -5.61 2.66 22.84
C SER A 101 -4.12 2.52 22.50
N PRO A 102 -3.30 3.53 22.82
CA PRO A 102 -1.86 3.51 22.49
C PRO A 102 -1.10 2.28 22.99
N GLY A 103 -1.52 1.69 24.11
CA GLY A 103 -0.85 0.54 24.72
C GLY A 103 -0.92 -0.77 23.93
N VAL A 104 -1.79 -0.89 22.93
CA VAL A 104 -1.94 -2.11 22.11
C VAL A 104 -1.29 -1.99 20.73
N ARG A 105 -0.56 -0.90 20.44
CA ARG A 105 0.10 -0.68 19.16
C ARG A 105 1.07 -1.81 18.78
N ASP A 106 1.92 -2.17 19.73
CA ASP A 106 3.02 -3.13 19.51
C ASP A 106 2.57 -4.59 19.72
N THR A 107 1.32 -4.81 20.04
CA THR A 107 0.70 -6.12 20.25
C THR A 107 -0.40 -6.37 19.24
N GLU A 108 -1.64 -6.01 19.54
CA GLU A 108 -2.82 -6.33 18.73
C GLU A 108 -2.77 -5.64 17.35
N VAL A 109 -2.41 -4.34 17.31
CA VAL A 109 -2.31 -3.61 16.04
C VAL A 109 -1.21 -4.20 15.17
N LYS A 110 -0.02 -4.42 15.73
CA LYS A 110 1.11 -5.01 14.99
C LYS A 110 0.79 -6.42 14.49
N SER A 111 0.13 -7.23 15.31
CA SER A 111 -0.32 -8.58 14.94
C SER A 111 -1.29 -8.54 13.75
N PHE A 112 -2.26 -7.65 13.79
CA PHE A 112 -3.23 -7.45 12.72
C PHE A 112 -2.56 -6.98 11.42
N LEU A 113 -1.61 -6.04 11.49
CA LEU A 113 -0.87 -5.58 10.31
C LEU A 113 0.01 -6.67 9.70
N ALA A 114 0.58 -7.55 10.52
CA ALA A 114 1.34 -8.70 10.05
C ALA A 114 0.46 -9.70 9.25
N GLU A 115 -0.81 -9.84 9.63
CA GLU A 115 -1.80 -10.66 8.93
C GLU A 115 -2.28 -9.98 7.63
N MET A 116 -2.71 -8.73 7.72
CA MET A 116 -3.32 -7.99 6.60
C MET A 116 -2.32 -7.52 5.55
N ARG A 117 -1.07 -7.27 5.93
CA ARG A 117 0.03 -6.84 5.07
C ARG A 117 -0.32 -5.64 4.17
N PRO A 118 -0.80 -4.52 4.72
CA PRO A 118 -1.11 -3.34 3.94
C PRO A 118 0.16 -2.73 3.31
N PHE A 119 0.02 -2.14 2.14
CA PHE A 119 1.09 -1.42 1.42
C PHE A 119 0.97 0.10 1.56
N PHE A 120 0.05 0.56 2.37
CA PHE A 120 -0.24 1.96 2.64
C PHE A 120 0.13 2.33 4.07
N PRO A 121 0.29 3.63 4.39
CA PRO A 121 0.56 4.10 5.73
C PRO A 121 -0.55 3.72 6.70
N VAL A 122 -0.16 3.21 7.87
CA VAL A 122 -1.07 2.92 8.98
C VAL A 122 -0.65 3.75 10.17
N PHE A 123 -1.62 4.38 10.77
CA PHE A 123 -1.44 5.23 11.94
C PHE A 123 -2.24 4.71 13.12
N ILE A 124 -1.85 5.10 14.31
CA ILE A 124 -2.62 4.95 15.53
C ILE A 124 -2.75 6.32 16.21
N LYS A 125 -3.95 6.63 16.64
CA LYS A 125 -4.24 7.88 17.35
C LYS A 125 -3.34 8.03 18.57
N THR A 126 -2.70 9.20 18.74
CA THR A 126 -1.95 9.53 19.94
C THR A 126 -2.82 9.48 21.19
N ALA A 127 -2.19 9.36 22.36
CA ALA A 127 -2.90 9.46 23.64
C ALA A 127 -3.64 10.80 23.74
N GLY A 128 -4.75 10.78 24.46
CA GLY A 128 -5.59 11.95 24.66
C GLY A 128 -7.09 11.61 24.55
N ASP A 129 -7.90 12.60 24.74
CA ASP A 129 -9.35 12.48 24.68
C ASP A 129 -9.82 12.10 23.26
N PRO A 130 -10.53 10.96 23.10
CA PRO A 130 -11.02 10.52 21.80
C PRO A 130 -11.95 11.53 21.14
N ASP A 131 -12.82 12.18 21.90
CA ASP A 131 -13.82 13.10 21.36
C ASP A 131 -13.15 14.35 20.76
N THR A 132 -12.07 14.83 21.40
CA THR A 132 -11.26 15.92 20.84
C THR A 132 -10.68 15.55 19.47
N PHE A 133 -10.15 14.34 19.31
CA PHE A 133 -9.64 13.85 18.03
C PHE A 133 -10.76 13.73 16.99
N ILE A 134 -11.87 13.06 17.36
CA ILE A 134 -13.02 12.81 16.47
C ILE A 134 -13.61 14.13 15.97
N ASN A 135 -13.89 15.07 16.87
CA ASN A 135 -14.46 16.37 16.54
C ASN A 135 -13.53 17.24 15.66
N ALA A 136 -12.21 17.07 15.80
CA ALA A 136 -11.25 17.75 14.92
C ALA A 136 -11.23 17.18 13.50
N ILE A 137 -11.59 15.91 13.30
CA ILE A 137 -11.71 15.31 11.97
C ILE A 137 -13.04 15.70 11.32
N ASP A 138 -14.13 15.53 12.05
CA ASP A 138 -15.47 15.89 11.61
C ASP A 138 -16.39 16.07 12.83
N PRO A 139 -16.89 17.27 13.12
CA PRO A 139 -17.78 17.50 14.26
C PRO A 139 -19.14 16.79 14.12
N GLU A 140 -19.51 16.33 12.91
CA GLU A 140 -20.72 15.54 12.68
C GLU A 140 -20.50 14.03 12.83
N TRP A 141 -19.23 13.60 12.94
CA TRP A 141 -18.91 12.19 13.15
C TRP A 141 -18.96 11.83 14.62
N SER A 142 -19.84 10.93 15.00
CA SER A 142 -20.01 10.47 16.39
C SER A 142 -18.90 9.54 16.90
N GLY A 143 -17.84 9.27 16.09
CA GLY A 143 -16.81 8.29 16.44
C GLY A 143 -17.22 6.84 16.15
N VAL A 144 -18.38 6.60 15.54
CA VAL A 144 -18.81 5.25 15.15
C VAL A 144 -17.82 4.62 14.16
N LEU A 145 -17.51 3.34 14.35
CA LEU A 145 -16.63 2.56 13.49
C LEU A 145 -17.39 1.41 12.79
N PRO A 146 -16.98 1.06 11.56
CA PRO A 146 -15.95 1.71 10.73
C PRO A 146 -16.41 3.06 10.18
N ALA A 147 -15.46 3.95 9.91
CA ALA A 147 -15.71 5.19 9.19
C ALA A 147 -14.70 5.38 8.06
N THR A 148 -15.18 5.82 6.91
CA THR A 148 -14.33 6.05 5.73
C THR A 148 -14.62 7.42 5.14
N PHE A 149 -13.57 8.22 4.96
CA PHE A 149 -13.64 9.51 4.30
C PHE A 149 -12.85 9.48 2.98
N ILE A 150 -13.44 9.96 1.90
CA ILE A 150 -12.82 9.98 0.57
C ILE A 150 -12.63 11.41 0.12
N TYR A 151 -11.39 11.74 -0.23
CA TYR A 151 -10.96 13.05 -0.71
C TYR A 151 -10.55 12.96 -2.17
N ASP A 152 -10.92 13.96 -2.95
CA ASP A 152 -10.48 14.07 -4.34
C ASP A 152 -9.06 14.64 -4.45
N ARG A 153 -8.55 14.75 -5.68
CA ARG A 153 -7.20 15.26 -5.97
C ARG A 153 -6.96 16.70 -5.51
N SER A 154 -8.01 17.49 -5.32
CA SER A 154 -7.90 18.85 -4.78
C SER A 154 -7.78 18.88 -3.25
N GLY A 155 -7.98 17.73 -2.60
CA GLY A 155 -8.06 17.59 -1.15
C GLY A 155 -9.44 17.89 -0.59
N GLN A 156 -10.46 18.01 -1.45
CA GLN A 156 -11.84 18.22 -0.99
C GLN A 156 -12.47 16.87 -0.62
N ARG A 157 -13.10 16.80 0.56
CA ARG A 157 -13.84 15.63 0.98
C ARG A 157 -15.09 15.45 0.12
N ARG A 158 -15.22 14.30 -0.52
CA ARG A 158 -16.33 13.95 -1.42
C ARG A 158 -17.33 13.00 -0.76
N HIS A 159 -16.84 12.12 0.13
CA HIS A 159 -17.69 11.14 0.79
C HIS A 159 -17.30 10.99 2.26
N ALA A 160 -18.30 10.77 3.11
CA ALA A 160 -18.18 10.32 4.50
C ALA A 160 -19.12 9.11 4.68
N LEU A 161 -18.58 7.96 5.06
CA LEU A 161 -19.29 6.69 5.12
C LEU A 161 -19.13 6.11 6.53
N PHE A 162 -20.24 5.79 7.17
CA PHE A 162 -20.28 5.31 8.56
C PHE A 162 -20.85 3.88 8.65
N SER A 163 -20.47 3.04 7.69
CA SER A 163 -20.86 1.64 7.62
C SER A 163 -19.76 0.82 6.94
N PRO A 164 -19.70 -0.50 7.15
CA PRO A 164 -18.73 -1.37 6.48
C PRO A 164 -18.80 -1.24 4.96
N GLN A 165 -17.63 -1.20 4.33
CA GLN A 165 -17.49 -1.05 2.89
C GLN A 165 -17.02 -2.35 2.25
N THR A 166 -17.56 -2.65 1.08
CA THR A 166 -17.04 -3.71 0.20
C THR A 166 -16.09 -3.09 -0.82
N GLN A 167 -15.26 -3.92 -1.44
CA GLN A 167 -14.41 -3.47 -2.54
C GLN A 167 -15.22 -2.80 -3.66
N ASP A 168 -16.34 -3.39 -4.07
CA ASP A 168 -17.20 -2.84 -5.13
C ASP A 168 -17.78 -1.49 -4.74
N SER A 169 -18.16 -1.28 -3.47
CA SER A 169 -18.65 0.01 -2.99
C SER A 169 -17.58 1.08 -3.04
N LEU A 170 -16.37 0.76 -2.57
CA LEU A 170 -15.22 1.64 -2.61
C LEU A 170 -14.83 1.99 -4.06
N GLU A 171 -14.75 1.00 -4.94
CA GLU A 171 -14.41 1.23 -6.35
C GLU A 171 -15.41 2.15 -7.06
N ARG A 172 -16.73 1.98 -6.81
CA ARG A 172 -17.75 2.87 -7.40
C ARG A 172 -17.56 4.33 -6.99
N LEU A 173 -17.07 4.58 -5.77
CA LEU A 173 -16.89 5.93 -5.24
C LEU A 173 -15.56 6.56 -5.69
N VAL A 174 -14.48 5.79 -5.75
CA VAL A 174 -13.14 6.33 -6.07
C VAL A 174 -12.90 6.47 -7.57
N ARG A 175 -13.44 5.57 -8.41
CA ARG A 175 -13.20 5.59 -9.87
C ARG A 175 -13.54 6.91 -10.56
N PRO A 176 -14.63 7.60 -10.23
CA PRO A 176 -14.94 8.92 -10.82
C PRO A 176 -13.98 10.03 -10.39
N LEU A 177 -13.18 9.83 -9.32
CA LEU A 177 -12.26 10.83 -8.77
C LEU A 177 -10.82 10.65 -9.29
N LEU A 178 -10.51 9.50 -9.91
CA LEU A 178 -9.18 9.14 -10.46
C LEU A 178 -8.89 9.81 -11.84
#